data_1c548066157cd296cfa63f9ca4a133d7
#
_entry.id   1c548066157cd296cfa63f9ca4a133d7
#
_cell.length_a   1.000
_cell.length_b   1.000
_cell.length_c   1.000
_cell.angle_alpha   90.00
_cell.angle_beta   90.00
_cell.angle_gamma   90.00
#
_symmetry.space_group_name_H-M   'P 1'
#
loop_
_entity.id
_entity.type
_entity.pdbx_description
1 polymer ?
#
loop_
_entity_poly.entity_id
_entity_poly.type
_entity_poly.pdbx_seq_one_letter_code
_entity_poly.pdbx_strand_id
1 'polypeptide(L)'
;MNTGRSAIGDVFRAAGALGAVVFLAAERHPAAGHRFAMLMASGTTMKTLLFICLLLTLAAWTLWPGGGLLARWRRARALAQRARREDALKHILKCEANQQTPTIHSVAGALGVSPDRAADVLNELESGGLISHEQGHLHLRPSGRELATHVVRAHRLWESYLAEQTGVADAQWHPRAERQEHLLTPQQVEELSARLGHPMRDPHGDLIPGAGEPVRSETGQSLNTAPVNEPLMIAHIEDEPEAVYAQLCAQGLRSGMKACLLERTPEQLRLWAEGRDHTLTPLQAGNIAVVPLPDVRTDDLFQEEYLDQLKPGEQAEVLGLSAACRGLERRRLLDLGFVPGTVVEVERVSPLGDPVAYRVRGSVVALRSEQARLIRIRRRVPEAVGV
;
A
#
# COMPACT_ATOMS: atom_id res chain seq x y z
N MET A 1 -16.38 20.32 -1.88
CA MET A 1 -17.67 19.67 -1.51
C MET A 1 -18.80 20.71 -1.40
N ASN A 2 -19.30 21.32 -2.46
CA ASN A 2 -20.45 22.24 -2.34
C ASN A 2 -21.25 22.46 -3.65
N THR A 3 -21.32 21.49 -4.55
CA THR A 3 -22.08 21.61 -5.82
C THR A 3 -23.35 20.76 -5.88
N GLY A 4 -23.64 19.93 -4.86
CA GLY A 4 -24.80 19.03 -4.87
C GLY A 4 -26.12 19.66 -4.39
N ARG A 5 -26.08 20.78 -3.67
CA ARG A 5 -27.29 21.42 -3.11
C ARG A 5 -28.00 22.35 -4.09
N SER A 6 -27.31 22.86 -5.11
CA SER A 6 -27.90 23.78 -6.12
C SER A 6 -28.82 23.04 -7.10
N ALA A 7 -28.45 21.83 -7.54
CA ALA A 7 -29.16 21.09 -8.58
C ALA A 7 -30.56 20.57 -8.15
N ILE A 8 -30.71 20.18 -6.89
CA ILE A 8 -32.02 19.73 -6.36
C ILE A 8 -32.99 20.92 -6.26
N GLY A 9 -32.49 22.09 -5.87
CA GLY A 9 -33.29 23.32 -5.81
C GLY A 9 -33.80 23.78 -7.16
N ASP A 10 -33.05 23.54 -8.21
CA ASP A 10 -33.43 23.94 -9.59
C ASP A 10 -34.47 22.99 -10.20
N VAL A 11 -34.41 21.68 -9.88
CA VAL A 11 -35.46 20.71 -10.29
C VAL A 11 -36.79 21.01 -9.60
N PHE A 12 -36.79 21.35 -8.33
CA PHE A 12 -38.02 21.75 -7.61
C PHE A 12 -38.57 23.09 -8.12
N ARG A 13 -37.74 24.04 -8.51
CA ARG A 13 -38.17 25.31 -9.14
C ARG A 13 -38.75 25.09 -10.53
N ALA A 14 -38.16 24.19 -11.33
CA ALA A 14 -38.70 23.85 -12.66
C ALA A 14 -40.07 23.12 -12.58
N ALA A 15 -40.24 22.20 -11.62
CA ALA A 15 -41.50 21.51 -11.37
C ALA A 15 -42.58 22.46 -10.84
N GLY A 16 -42.23 23.41 -9.98
CA GLY A 16 -43.13 24.46 -9.51
C GLY A 16 -43.57 25.43 -10.65
N ALA A 17 -42.65 25.78 -11.54
CA ALA A 17 -42.96 26.63 -12.71
C ALA A 17 -43.89 25.93 -13.70
N LEU A 18 -43.72 24.62 -13.93
CA LEU A 18 -44.62 23.83 -14.80
C LEU A 18 -46.03 23.75 -14.20
N GLY A 19 -46.14 23.54 -12.88
CA GLY A 19 -47.43 23.55 -12.16
C GLY A 19 -48.14 24.88 -12.24
N ALA A 20 -47.43 26.01 -12.12
CA ALA A 20 -47.98 27.35 -12.27
C ALA A 20 -48.47 27.67 -13.69
N VAL A 21 -47.76 27.22 -14.72
CA VAL A 21 -48.14 27.40 -16.12
C VAL A 21 -49.42 26.60 -16.45
N VAL A 22 -49.55 25.37 -15.93
CA VAL A 22 -50.73 24.52 -16.10
C VAL A 22 -51.95 25.13 -15.39
N PHE A 23 -51.74 25.71 -14.17
CA PHE A 23 -52.79 26.36 -13.43
C PHE A 23 -53.31 27.65 -14.12
N LEU A 24 -52.41 28.49 -14.63
CA LEU A 24 -52.76 29.71 -15.36
C LEU A 24 -53.43 29.42 -16.73
N ALA A 25 -53.14 28.28 -17.39
CA ALA A 25 -53.80 27.86 -18.62
C ALA A 25 -55.22 27.32 -18.36
N ALA A 26 -55.48 26.74 -17.19
CA ALA A 26 -56.80 26.24 -16.79
C ALA A 26 -57.83 27.37 -16.49
N GLU A 27 -57.36 28.53 -15.99
CA GLU A 27 -58.23 29.67 -15.74
C GLU A 27 -58.71 30.38 -17.01
N ARG A 28 -57.99 30.29 -18.12
CA ARG A 28 -58.33 30.96 -19.39
C ARG A 28 -59.35 30.20 -20.26
N HIS A 29 -59.57 28.90 -20.03
CA HIS A 29 -60.51 28.07 -20.79
C HIS A 29 -61.24 27.07 -19.89
N PRO A 30 -62.36 27.45 -19.29
CA PRO A 30 -63.05 26.60 -18.30
C PRO A 30 -63.53 25.25 -18.88
N ALA A 31 -63.83 25.18 -20.20
CA ALA A 31 -64.20 23.92 -20.86
C ALA A 31 -63.05 22.95 -21.03
N ALA A 32 -61.79 23.43 -21.11
CA ALA A 32 -60.59 22.62 -21.18
C ALA A 32 -60.18 22.12 -19.77
N GLY A 33 -60.40 22.96 -18.73
CA GLY A 33 -60.16 22.60 -17.33
C GLY A 33 -61.01 21.42 -16.85
N HIS A 34 -62.30 21.38 -17.25
CA HIS A 34 -63.19 20.26 -16.88
C HIS A 34 -62.80 18.95 -17.58
N ARG A 35 -62.35 18.98 -18.86
CA ARG A 35 -61.85 17.80 -19.54
C ARG A 35 -60.53 17.30 -18.95
N PHE A 36 -59.65 18.20 -18.52
CA PHE A 36 -58.39 17.86 -17.88
C PHE A 36 -58.62 17.28 -16.48
N ALA A 37 -59.55 17.85 -15.70
CA ALA A 37 -59.94 17.32 -14.40
C ALA A 37 -60.61 15.92 -14.51
N MET A 38 -61.43 15.68 -15.53
CA MET A 38 -62.04 14.37 -15.80
C MET A 38 -61.03 13.32 -16.25
N LEU A 39 -60.01 13.70 -17.05
CA LEU A 39 -58.87 12.85 -17.43
C LEU A 39 -58.00 12.49 -16.24
N MET A 40 -57.83 13.42 -15.29
CA MET A 40 -57.07 13.17 -14.07
C MET A 40 -57.84 12.33 -13.04
N ALA A 41 -59.19 12.28 -13.12
CA ALA A 41 -60.05 11.51 -12.22
C ALA A 41 -60.05 9.98 -12.55
N SER A 42 -59.55 9.55 -13.72
CA SER A 42 -59.38 8.11 -14.02
C SER A 42 -58.09 7.61 -13.38
N GLY A 43 -58.18 6.71 -12.39
CA GLY A 43 -57.02 6.16 -11.67
C GLY A 43 -55.94 5.51 -12.56
N THR A 44 -56.26 5.23 -13.82
CA THR A 44 -55.35 4.73 -14.87
C THR A 44 -54.46 5.84 -15.45
N THR A 45 -54.97 7.05 -15.67
CA THR A 45 -54.16 8.19 -16.21
C THR A 45 -53.23 8.74 -15.17
N MET A 46 -53.60 8.76 -13.88
CA MET A 46 -52.73 9.16 -12.80
C MET A 46 -51.54 8.17 -12.66
N LYS A 47 -51.79 6.87 -12.74
CA LYS A 47 -50.74 5.83 -12.69
C LYS A 47 -49.78 5.91 -13.86
N THR A 48 -50.28 6.16 -15.08
CA THR A 48 -49.43 6.34 -16.29
C THR A 48 -48.57 7.60 -16.20
N LEU A 49 -49.12 8.72 -15.73
CA LEU A 49 -48.32 9.94 -15.49
C LEU A 49 -47.24 9.76 -14.46
N LEU A 50 -47.55 9.12 -13.32
CA LEU A 50 -46.55 8.78 -12.29
C LEU A 50 -45.48 7.87 -12.84
N PHE A 51 -45.83 6.87 -13.63
CA PHE A 51 -44.86 5.98 -14.27
C PHE A 51 -43.95 6.72 -15.27
N ILE A 52 -44.52 7.62 -16.12
CA ILE A 52 -43.73 8.45 -17.02
C ILE A 52 -42.81 9.39 -16.27
N CYS A 53 -43.26 10.03 -15.19
CA CYS A 53 -42.42 10.89 -14.33
C CYS A 53 -41.30 10.08 -13.71
N LEU A 54 -41.58 8.87 -13.22
CA LEU A 54 -40.56 7.97 -12.66
C LEU A 54 -39.52 7.56 -13.73
N LEU A 55 -39.95 7.22 -14.93
CA LEU A 55 -39.02 6.91 -16.03
C LEU A 55 -38.17 8.12 -16.43
N LEU A 56 -38.77 9.32 -16.52
CA LEU A 56 -38.04 10.55 -16.83
C LEU A 56 -37.03 10.92 -15.73
N THR A 57 -37.40 10.78 -14.47
CA THR A 57 -36.45 11.01 -13.35
C THR A 57 -35.33 9.98 -13.32
N LEU A 58 -35.62 8.69 -13.59
CA LEU A 58 -34.64 7.65 -13.72
C LEU A 58 -33.71 7.89 -14.92
N ALA A 59 -34.25 8.27 -16.06
CA ALA A 59 -33.48 8.63 -17.25
C ALA A 59 -32.60 9.86 -17.00
N ALA A 60 -33.16 10.90 -16.37
CA ALA A 60 -32.40 12.09 -15.98
C ALA A 60 -31.26 11.74 -15.00
N TRP A 61 -31.49 10.88 -14.02
CA TRP A 61 -30.48 10.43 -13.07
C TRP A 61 -29.41 9.57 -13.75
N THR A 62 -29.79 8.68 -14.67
CA THR A 62 -28.82 7.82 -15.39
C THR A 62 -27.97 8.60 -16.38
N LEU A 63 -28.58 9.58 -17.10
CA LEU A 63 -27.93 10.38 -18.15
C LEU A 63 -27.27 11.67 -17.62
N TRP A 64 -27.41 11.99 -16.35
CA TRP A 64 -26.88 13.23 -15.76
C TRP A 64 -25.37 13.39 -16.04
N PRO A 65 -24.92 14.46 -16.75
CA PRO A 65 -23.54 14.56 -17.24
C PRO A 65 -22.49 14.67 -16.14
N GLY A 66 -22.84 15.21 -14.96
CA GLY A 66 -21.91 15.39 -13.85
C GLY A 66 -21.80 14.19 -12.88
N GLY A 67 -22.85 13.40 -12.67
CA GLY A 67 -22.94 12.39 -11.63
C GLY A 67 -23.76 11.16 -11.96
N GLY A 68 -24.38 11.10 -13.14
CA GLY A 68 -25.23 10.00 -13.58
C GLY A 68 -24.47 8.68 -13.73
N LEU A 69 -25.20 7.56 -13.73
CA LEU A 69 -24.62 6.22 -13.84
C LEU A 69 -23.76 6.06 -15.10
N LEU A 70 -24.20 6.59 -16.23
CA LEU A 70 -23.45 6.52 -17.49
C LEU A 70 -22.13 7.31 -17.42
N ALA A 71 -22.14 8.49 -16.79
CA ALA A 71 -20.93 9.29 -16.60
C ALA A 71 -19.95 8.62 -15.63
N ARG A 72 -20.46 7.98 -14.56
CA ARG A 72 -19.65 7.16 -13.63
C ARG A 72 -19.06 5.96 -14.33
N TRP A 73 -19.84 5.22 -15.10
CA TRP A 73 -19.38 4.07 -15.87
C TRP A 73 -18.29 4.44 -16.88
N ARG A 74 -18.50 5.54 -17.67
CA ARG A 74 -17.50 6.04 -18.61
C ARG A 74 -16.19 6.42 -17.92
N ARG A 75 -16.26 7.11 -16.76
CA ARG A 75 -15.06 7.47 -15.96
C ARG A 75 -14.36 6.23 -15.43
N ALA A 76 -15.10 5.27 -14.87
CA ALA A 76 -14.52 4.01 -14.37
C ALA A 76 -13.84 3.23 -15.51
N ARG A 77 -14.47 3.18 -16.70
CA ARG A 77 -13.87 2.53 -17.87
C ARG A 77 -12.61 3.24 -18.37
N ALA A 78 -12.61 4.57 -18.38
CA ALA A 78 -11.44 5.36 -18.76
C ALA A 78 -10.27 5.17 -17.75
N LEU A 79 -10.56 5.16 -16.46
CA LEU A 79 -9.57 4.88 -15.40
C LEU A 79 -9.01 3.45 -15.54
N ALA A 80 -9.87 2.44 -15.73
CA ALA A 80 -9.42 1.06 -15.94
C ALA A 80 -8.55 0.89 -17.19
N GLN A 81 -8.84 1.63 -18.28
CA GLN A 81 -8.04 1.62 -19.49
C GLN A 81 -6.69 2.32 -19.28
N ARG A 82 -6.69 3.43 -18.54
CA ARG A 82 -5.46 4.13 -18.13
C ARG A 82 -4.58 3.21 -17.26
N ALA A 83 -5.14 2.60 -16.21
CA ALA A 83 -4.43 1.69 -15.34
C ALA A 83 -3.75 0.56 -16.13
N ARG A 84 -4.49 -0.13 -17.01
CA ARG A 84 -3.89 -1.21 -17.84
C ARG A 84 -2.69 -0.75 -18.67
N ARG A 85 -2.72 0.47 -19.23
CA ARG A 85 -1.59 1.02 -19.98
C ARG A 85 -0.40 1.31 -19.09
N GLU A 86 -0.65 1.88 -17.92
CA GLU A 86 0.37 2.18 -16.93
C GLU A 86 0.99 0.89 -16.35
N ASP A 87 0.17 -0.14 -16.07
CA ASP A 87 0.63 -1.47 -15.63
C ASP A 87 1.49 -2.16 -16.69
N ALA A 88 1.10 -2.07 -17.97
CA ALA A 88 1.93 -2.60 -19.06
C ALA A 88 3.30 -1.91 -19.12
N LEU A 89 3.34 -0.58 -18.98
CA LEU A 89 4.60 0.17 -18.95
C LEU A 89 5.44 -0.17 -17.70
N LYS A 90 4.80 -0.30 -16.53
CA LYS A 90 5.43 -0.74 -15.27
C LYS A 90 6.07 -2.12 -15.42
N HIS A 91 5.35 -3.08 -16.05
CA HIS A 91 5.88 -4.42 -16.32
C HIS A 91 7.07 -4.40 -17.29
N ILE A 92 6.98 -3.66 -18.38
CA ILE A 92 8.11 -3.52 -19.34
C ILE A 92 9.32 -2.90 -18.63
N LEU A 93 9.13 -1.88 -17.78
CA LEU A 93 10.19 -1.27 -17.00
C LEU A 93 10.84 -2.26 -16.01
N LYS A 94 10.02 -3.09 -15.31
CA LYS A 94 10.51 -4.16 -14.40
C LYS A 94 11.35 -5.19 -15.18
N CYS A 95 10.90 -5.59 -16.39
CA CYS A 95 11.67 -6.50 -17.26
C CYS A 95 13.01 -5.88 -17.67
N GLU A 96 13.04 -4.64 -18.14
CA GLU A 96 14.29 -3.96 -18.54
C GLU A 96 15.27 -3.81 -17.36
N ALA A 97 14.77 -3.44 -16.17
CA ALA A 97 15.58 -3.33 -14.96
C ALA A 97 16.22 -4.66 -14.56
N ASN A 98 15.53 -5.77 -14.79
CA ASN A 98 16.00 -7.14 -14.51
C ASN A 98 16.72 -7.80 -15.68
N GLN A 99 17.04 -7.04 -16.76
CA GLN A 99 17.67 -7.54 -17.98
C GLN A 99 16.88 -8.69 -18.64
N GLN A 100 15.57 -8.69 -18.48
CA GLN A 100 14.64 -9.63 -19.09
C GLN A 100 14.00 -9.01 -20.31
N THR A 101 13.68 -9.83 -21.31
CA THR A 101 12.98 -9.36 -22.51
C THR A 101 11.46 -9.42 -22.29
N PRO A 102 10.74 -8.29 -22.28
CA PRO A 102 9.29 -8.30 -22.19
C PRO A 102 8.68 -8.90 -23.47
N THR A 103 7.68 -9.75 -23.30
CA THR A 103 6.93 -10.40 -24.39
C THR A 103 5.46 -10.10 -24.26
N ILE A 104 4.67 -10.29 -25.34
CA ILE A 104 3.20 -10.17 -25.29
C ILE A 104 2.62 -11.10 -24.21
N HIS A 105 3.16 -12.31 -24.07
CA HIS A 105 2.69 -13.26 -23.07
C HIS A 105 3.02 -12.81 -21.63
N SER A 106 4.21 -12.23 -21.40
CA SER A 106 4.57 -11.71 -20.08
C SER A 106 3.70 -10.50 -19.71
N VAL A 107 3.42 -9.61 -20.65
CA VAL A 107 2.50 -8.48 -20.47
C VAL A 107 1.06 -8.98 -20.23
N ALA A 108 0.58 -9.98 -20.97
CA ALA A 108 -0.73 -10.59 -20.77
C ALA A 108 -0.86 -11.19 -19.36
N GLY A 109 0.18 -11.87 -18.88
CA GLY A 109 0.25 -12.41 -17.52
C GLY A 109 0.20 -11.31 -16.47
N ALA A 110 1.02 -10.27 -16.61
CA ALA A 110 1.05 -9.14 -15.68
C ALA A 110 -0.27 -8.37 -15.60
N LEU A 111 -0.98 -8.23 -16.73
CA LEU A 111 -2.28 -7.56 -16.79
C LEU A 111 -3.47 -8.47 -16.43
N GLY A 112 -3.26 -9.78 -16.29
CA GLY A 112 -4.35 -10.75 -16.08
C GLY A 112 -5.36 -10.79 -17.24
N VAL A 113 -4.90 -10.60 -18.50
CA VAL A 113 -5.75 -10.56 -19.70
C VAL A 113 -5.31 -11.59 -20.75
N SER A 114 -6.11 -11.77 -21.80
CA SER A 114 -5.71 -12.60 -22.94
C SER A 114 -4.56 -11.96 -23.74
N PRO A 115 -3.75 -12.76 -24.47
CA PRO A 115 -2.66 -12.24 -25.32
C PRO A 115 -3.18 -11.24 -26.40
N ASP A 116 -4.36 -11.47 -26.97
CA ASP A 116 -4.96 -10.54 -27.93
C ASP A 116 -5.25 -9.18 -27.31
N ARG A 117 -5.75 -9.20 -26.07
CA ARG A 117 -6.03 -7.96 -25.34
C ARG A 117 -4.75 -7.22 -24.91
N ALA A 118 -3.69 -7.96 -24.58
CA ALA A 118 -2.37 -7.39 -24.34
C ALA A 118 -1.80 -6.75 -25.59
N ALA A 119 -1.97 -7.41 -26.76
CA ALA A 119 -1.56 -6.86 -28.05
C ALA A 119 -2.29 -5.55 -28.39
N ASP A 120 -3.60 -5.45 -28.12
CA ASP A 120 -4.35 -4.20 -28.27
C ASP A 120 -3.73 -3.07 -27.41
N VAL A 121 -3.43 -3.35 -26.12
CA VAL A 121 -2.81 -2.37 -25.21
C VAL A 121 -1.43 -1.94 -25.71
N LEU A 122 -0.61 -2.89 -26.18
CA LEU A 122 0.71 -2.59 -26.73
C LEU A 122 0.64 -1.75 -28.00
N ASN A 123 -0.32 -2.02 -28.90
CA ASN A 123 -0.57 -1.20 -30.09
C ASN A 123 -1.02 0.23 -29.71
N GLU A 124 -1.86 0.39 -28.69
CA GLU A 124 -2.23 1.71 -28.16
C GLU A 124 -0.99 2.46 -27.61
N LEU A 125 -0.10 1.78 -26.87
CA LEU A 125 1.12 2.36 -26.32
C LEU A 125 2.13 2.74 -27.42
N GLU A 126 2.28 1.93 -28.42
CA GLU A 126 3.16 2.20 -29.56
C GLU A 126 2.66 3.39 -30.39
N SER A 127 1.35 3.40 -30.74
CA SER A 127 0.73 4.52 -31.42
C SER A 127 0.78 5.82 -30.62
N GLY A 128 0.76 5.73 -29.30
CA GLY A 128 0.97 6.84 -28.39
C GLY A 128 2.43 7.26 -28.22
N GLY A 129 3.39 6.57 -28.85
CA GLY A 129 4.82 6.89 -28.78
C GLY A 129 5.46 6.59 -27.42
N LEU A 130 4.86 5.69 -26.63
CA LEU A 130 5.35 5.32 -25.29
C LEU A 130 6.30 4.11 -25.33
N ILE A 131 6.13 3.23 -26.31
CA ILE A 131 6.99 2.07 -26.54
C ILE A 131 7.43 2.03 -28.02
N SER A 132 8.43 1.20 -28.33
CA SER A 132 8.84 0.85 -29.67
C SER A 132 9.08 -0.66 -29.78
N HIS A 133 8.90 -1.20 -30.99
CA HIS A 133 9.32 -2.53 -31.33
C HIS A 133 10.64 -2.44 -32.12
N GLU A 134 11.72 -2.94 -31.53
CA GLU A 134 13.03 -2.99 -32.19
C GLU A 134 13.51 -4.44 -32.23
N GLN A 135 13.75 -4.94 -33.42
CA GLN A 135 14.19 -6.33 -33.65
C GLN A 135 13.28 -7.40 -33.00
N GLY A 136 11.96 -7.10 -32.90
CA GLY A 136 10.98 -8.00 -32.28
C GLY A 136 10.89 -7.90 -30.75
N HIS A 137 11.62 -6.98 -30.13
CA HIS A 137 11.59 -6.73 -28.69
C HIS A 137 10.88 -5.42 -28.36
N LEU A 138 10.17 -5.43 -27.23
CA LEU A 138 9.49 -4.24 -26.70
C LEU A 138 10.49 -3.38 -25.92
N HIS A 139 10.51 -2.08 -26.22
CA HIS A 139 11.35 -1.11 -25.50
C HIS A 139 10.55 0.11 -25.10
N LEU A 140 10.82 0.63 -23.88
CA LEU A 140 10.25 1.90 -23.43
C LEU A 140 10.92 3.07 -24.15
N ARG A 141 10.12 3.95 -24.74
CA ARG A 141 10.58 5.28 -25.15
C ARG A 141 10.73 6.21 -23.95
N PRO A 142 11.45 7.34 -24.05
CA PRO A 142 11.65 8.24 -22.92
C PRO A 142 10.37 8.65 -22.19
N SER A 143 9.31 9.01 -22.93
CA SER A 143 7.99 9.35 -22.36
C SER A 143 7.30 8.17 -21.67
N GLY A 144 7.42 6.96 -22.22
CA GLY A 144 6.91 5.74 -21.59
C GLY A 144 7.65 5.40 -20.31
N ARG A 145 8.98 5.57 -20.32
CA ARG A 145 9.83 5.36 -19.14
C ARG A 145 9.50 6.35 -18.03
N GLU A 146 9.33 7.63 -18.35
CA GLU A 146 8.95 8.66 -17.39
C GLU A 146 7.59 8.32 -16.72
N LEU A 147 6.59 7.94 -17.52
CA LEU A 147 5.29 7.55 -17.00
C LEU A 147 5.38 6.28 -16.13
N ALA A 148 6.09 5.25 -16.57
CA ALA A 148 6.29 4.02 -15.78
C ALA A 148 7.02 4.30 -14.47
N THR A 149 8.08 5.13 -14.49
CA THR A 149 8.82 5.53 -13.29
C THR A 149 7.93 6.31 -12.32
N HIS A 150 7.06 7.19 -12.84
CA HIS A 150 6.08 7.90 -12.02
C HIS A 150 5.14 6.93 -11.28
N VAL A 151 4.61 5.92 -11.98
CA VAL A 151 3.71 4.92 -11.38
C VAL A 151 4.44 4.11 -10.31
N VAL A 152 5.65 3.62 -10.58
CA VAL A 152 6.48 2.90 -9.60
C VAL A 152 6.77 3.78 -8.37
N ARG A 153 7.13 5.05 -8.58
CA ARG A 153 7.37 6.00 -7.48
C ARG A 153 6.09 6.22 -6.65
N ALA A 154 4.95 6.42 -7.30
CA ALA A 154 3.66 6.59 -6.64
C ALA A 154 3.28 5.37 -5.79
N HIS A 155 3.48 4.17 -6.34
CA HIS A 155 3.27 2.90 -5.65
C HIS A 155 4.09 2.80 -4.35
N ARG A 156 5.42 2.88 -4.46
CA ARG A 156 6.36 2.72 -3.34
C ARG A 156 6.18 3.78 -2.26
N LEU A 157 5.90 5.02 -2.65
CA LEU A 157 5.57 6.08 -1.69
C LEU A 157 4.23 5.85 -0.99
N TRP A 158 3.24 5.28 -1.70
CA TRP A 158 1.96 4.96 -1.07
C TRP A 158 2.08 3.80 -0.08
N GLU A 159 2.86 2.77 -0.39
CA GLU A 159 3.20 1.71 0.57
C GLU A 159 3.91 2.26 1.79
N SER A 160 4.91 3.12 1.60
CA SER A 160 5.59 3.82 2.70
C SER A 160 4.61 4.63 3.56
N TYR A 161 3.65 5.31 2.95
CA TYR A 161 2.59 6.01 3.67
C TYR A 161 1.71 5.05 4.47
N LEU A 162 1.29 3.93 3.88
CA LEU A 162 0.48 2.94 4.58
C LEU A 162 1.23 2.34 5.78
N ALA A 163 2.50 2.01 5.59
CA ALA A 163 3.34 1.44 6.62
C ALA A 163 3.64 2.41 7.78
N GLU A 164 3.94 3.68 7.47
CA GLU A 164 4.43 4.65 8.45
C GLU A 164 3.34 5.51 9.08
N GLN A 165 2.22 5.76 8.37
CA GLN A 165 1.21 6.74 8.79
C GLN A 165 -0.14 6.10 9.12
N THR A 166 -0.31 4.80 8.86
CA THR A 166 -1.58 4.12 9.09
C THR A 166 -1.41 2.86 9.94
N GLY A 167 -2.52 2.27 10.39
CA GLY A 167 -2.52 0.97 11.07
C GLY A 167 -2.92 -0.19 10.15
N VAL A 168 -2.73 -0.04 8.84
CA VAL A 168 -3.05 -1.07 7.85
C VAL A 168 -2.05 -2.21 7.97
N ALA A 169 -2.54 -3.45 8.00
CA ALA A 169 -1.70 -4.65 8.05
C ALA A 169 -0.82 -4.76 6.77
N ASP A 170 0.39 -5.29 6.94
CA ASP A 170 1.43 -5.38 5.92
C ASP A 170 0.95 -6.02 4.61
N ALA A 171 0.25 -7.14 4.69
CA ALA A 171 -0.32 -7.83 3.52
C ALA A 171 -1.36 -7.01 2.73
N GLN A 172 -1.79 -5.86 3.26
CA GLN A 172 -2.75 -4.97 2.61
C GLN A 172 -2.10 -3.74 1.96
N TRP A 173 -0.77 -3.54 2.10
CA TRP A 173 -0.12 -2.37 1.53
C TRP A 173 -0.11 -2.41 0.02
N HIS A 174 0.41 -3.50 -0.57
CA HIS A 174 0.52 -3.69 -2.01
C HIS A 174 -0.85 -3.57 -2.73
N PRO A 175 -1.93 -4.32 -2.38
CA PRO A 175 -3.22 -4.19 -3.07
C PRO A 175 -3.87 -2.80 -2.94
N ARG A 176 -3.49 -2.02 -1.91
CA ARG A 176 -3.98 -0.64 -1.76
C ARG A 176 -3.15 0.35 -2.55
N ALA A 177 -1.84 0.14 -2.65
CA ALA A 177 -0.95 0.96 -3.46
C ALA A 177 -1.27 0.82 -4.95
N GLU A 178 -1.48 -0.41 -5.45
CA GLU A 178 -1.91 -0.67 -6.84
C GLU A 178 -3.17 0.11 -7.24
N ARG A 179 -4.16 0.19 -6.36
CA ARG A 179 -5.38 0.97 -6.64
C ARG A 179 -5.16 2.47 -6.62
N GLN A 180 -4.16 2.95 -5.90
CA GLN A 180 -3.93 4.37 -5.67
C GLN A 180 -2.91 4.98 -6.64
N GLU A 181 -1.94 4.23 -7.11
CA GLU A 181 -0.83 4.70 -7.96
C GLU A 181 -1.31 5.40 -9.23
N HIS A 182 -2.40 4.92 -9.83
CA HIS A 182 -2.99 5.50 -11.05
C HIS A 182 -3.81 6.78 -10.82
N LEU A 183 -4.11 7.12 -9.56
CA LEU A 183 -4.93 8.27 -9.20
C LEU A 183 -4.10 9.49 -8.82
N LEU A 184 -2.82 9.28 -8.47
CA LEU A 184 -1.93 10.34 -8.00
C LEU A 184 -1.34 11.13 -9.18
N THR A 185 -1.40 12.44 -9.05
CA THR A 185 -0.70 13.34 -9.98
C THR A 185 0.78 13.47 -9.58
N PRO A 186 1.69 13.87 -10.50
CA PRO A 186 3.09 14.10 -10.17
C PRO A 186 3.31 15.06 -8.98
N GLN A 187 2.49 16.10 -8.91
CA GLN A 187 2.53 17.03 -7.77
C GLN A 187 2.14 16.35 -6.45
N GLN A 188 1.08 15.54 -6.44
CA GLN A 188 0.64 14.81 -5.25
C GLN A 188 1.68 13.77 -4.80
N VAL A 189 2.37 13.13 -5.74
CA VAL A 189 3.46 12.19 -5.45
C VAL A 189 4.63 12.92 -4.78
N GLU A 190 4.98 14.12 -5.25
CA GLU A 190 6.04 14.92 -4.63
C GLU A 190 5.64 15.44 -3.25
N GLU A 191 4.41 15.92 -3.07
CA GLU A 191 3.87 16.31 -1.77
C GLU A 191 3.88 15.14 -0.78
N LEU A 192 3.55 13.92 -1.26
CA LEU A 192 3.60 12.70 -0.46
C LEU A 192 5.05 12.35 -0.06
N SER A 193 5.99 12.43 -1.00
CA SER A 193 7.41 12.21 -0.75
C SER A 193 7.96 13.17 0.32
N ALA A 194 7.67 14.47 0.18
CA ALA A 194 8.07 15.49 1.15
C ALA A 194 7.46 15.22 2.54
N ARG A 195 6.17 14.86 2.60
CA ARG A 195 5.49 14.53 3.85
C ARG A 195 6.11 13.32 4.58
N LEU A 196 6.63 12.36 3.83
CA LEU A 196 7.31 11.16 4.37
C LEU A 196 8.79 11.40 4.67
N GLY A 197 9.31 12.59 4.40
CA GLY A 197 10.72 12.93 4.61
C GLY A 197 11.65 12.36 3.54
N HIS A 198 11.16 12.22 2.30
CA HIS A 198 11.89 11.71 1.14
C HIS A 198 12.52 10.32 1.38
N PRO A 199 11.71 9.28 1.66
CA PRO A 199 12.22 7.96 1.92
C PRO A 199 12.97 7.43 0.70
N MET A 200 14.11 6.79 0.95
CA MET A 200 14.95 6.19 -0.10
C MET A 200 14.45 4.80 -0.50
N ARG A 201 13.74 4.12 0.40
CA ARG A 201 13.23 2.77 0.23
C ARG A 201 11.80 2.66 0.73
N ASP A 202 11.06 1.77 0.12
CA ASP A 202 9.75 1.37 0.58
C ASP A 202 9.81 0.33 1.72
N PRO A 203 8.66 -0.11 2.26
CA PRO A 203 8.66 -1.10 3.34
C PRO A 203 9.18 -2.49 2.94
N HIS A 204 9.19 -2.83 1.65
CA HIS A 204 9.71 -4.10 1.14
C HIS A 204 11.22 -4.06 0.94
N GLY A 205 11.82 -2.86 0.91
CA GLY A 205 13.24 -2.61 0.71
C GLY A 205 13.59 -2.05 -0.66
N ASP A 206 12.62 -1.91 -1.54
CA ASP A 206 12.80 -1.38 -2.89
C ASP A 206 13.20 0.09 -2.90
N LEU A 207 14.15 0.47 -3.77
CA LEU A 207 14.58 1.85 -3.94
C LEU A 207 13.46 2.70 -4.55
N ILE A 208 13.05 3.75 -3.89
CA ILE A 208 12.09 4.72 -4.42
C ILE A 208 12.81 5.62 -5.42
N PRO A 209 12.49 5.56 -6.74
CA PRO A 209 13.18 6.38 -7.73
C PRO A 209 12.89 7.86 -7.50
N GLY A 210 13.88 8.74 -7.69
CA GLY A 210 13.66 10.16 -7.79
C GLY A 210 12.80 10.55 -9.02
N ALA A 211 12.29 11.77 -9.05
CA ALA A 211 11.57 12.26 -10.22
C ALA A 211 12.50 12.25 -11.46
N GLY A 212 12.17 11.46 -12.47
CA GLY A 212 12.99 11.31 -13.69
C GLY A 212 14.22 10.42 -13.55
N GLU A 213 14.47 9.80 -12.39
CA GLU A 213 15.56 8.85 -12.21
C GLU A 213 15.20 7.45 -12.71
N PRO A 214 16.17 6.67 -13.19
CA PRO A 214 15.92 5.29 -13.60
C PRO A 214 15.56 4.41 -12.39
N VAL A 215 14.62 3.53 -12.57
CA VAL A 215 14.34 2.46 -11.61
C VAL A 215 15.52 1.49 -11.62
N ARG A 216 16.10 1.25 -10.46
CA ARG A 216 17.18 0.29 -10.26
C ARG A 216 16.61 -0.97 -9.62
N SER A 217 17.04 -2.13 -10.11
CA SER A 217 16.81 -3.40 -9.44
C SER A 217 17.64 -3.47 -8.17
N GLU A 218 17.08 -4.06 -7.12
CA GLU A 218 17.83 -4.28 -5.88
C GLU A 218 19.03 -5.18 -6.08
N THR A 219 20.16 -4.75 -5.53
CA THR A 219 21.40 -5.54 -5.53
C THR A 219 21.42 -6.42 -4.27
N GLY A 220 20.78 -7.56 -4.34
CA GLY A 220 20.83 -8.57 -3.29
C GLY A 220 20.91 -9.96 -3.93
N GLN A 221 21.47 -10.92 -3.19
CA GLN A 221 21.41 -12.31 -3.60
C GLN A 221 20.21 -12.98 -2.92
N SER A 222 19.61 -13.97 -3.59
CA SER A 222 18.56 -14.78 -2.98
C SER A 222 19.11 -15.48 -1.72
N LEU A 223 18.31 -15.53 -0.66
CA LEU A 223 18.64 -16.26 0.56
C LEU A 223 18.92 -17.75 0.27
N ASN A 224 18.31 -18.32 -0.78
CA ASN A 224 18.59 -19.69 -1.23
C ASN A 224 20.07 -19.92 -1.59
N THR A 225 20.79 -18.88 -2.03
CA THR A 225 22.19 -18.96 -2.45
C THR A 225 23.14 -18.25 -1.50
N ALA A 226 22.63 -17.60 -0.47
CA ALA A 226 23.43 -16.85 0.47
C ALA A 226 24.40 -17.74 1.28
N PRO A 227 25.55 -17.24 1.72
CA PRO A 227 26.49 -18.01 2.53
C PRO A 227 25.88 -18.39 3.88
N VAL A 228 26.27 -19.58 4.37
CA VAL A 228 25.86 -20.07 5.71
C VAL A 228 26.83 -19.55 6.76
N ASN A 229 26.31 -19.20 7.94
CA ASN A 229 27.05 -18.67 9.09
C ASN A 229 27.77 -17.33 8.84
N GLU A 230 27.26 -16.53 7.92
CA GLU A 230 27.74 -15.17 7.69
C GLU A 230 26.67 -14.14 8.06
N PRO A 231 27.08 -12.95 8.57
CA PRO A 231 26.17 -11.86 8.84
C PRO A 231 25.57 -11.29 7.56
N LEU A 232 24.25 -11.20 7.52
CA LEU A 232 23.47 -10.73 6.41
C LEU A 232 22.48 -9.66 6.86
N MET A 233 22.03 -8.84 5.94
CA MET A 233 20.85 -7.99 6.12
C MET A 233 19.80 -8.37 5.09
N ILE A 234 18.56 -8.53 5.52
CA ILE A 234 17.43 -8.68 4.62
C ILE A 234 17.27 -7.35 3.87
N ALA A 235 17.67 -7.31 2.61
CA ALA A 235 17.64 -6.12 1.79
C ALA A 235 16.24 -5.88 1.21
N HIS A 236 15.59 -6.97 0.78
CA HIS A 236 14.27 -6.92 0.15
C HIS A 236 13.49 -8.20 0.42
N ILE A 237 12.17 -8.08 0.53
CA ILE A 237 11.22 -9.19 0.58
C ILE A 237 10.19 -8.96 -0.52
N GLU A 238 10.16 -9.89 -1.50
CA GLU A 238 9.21 -9.84 -2.62
C GLU A 238 7.78 -9.94 -2.10
N ASP A 239 6.92 -9.03 -2.51
CA ASP A 239 5.50 -8.94 -2.11
C ASP A 239 4.58 -9.84 -2.93
N GLU A 240 5.08 -10.40 -4.02
CA GLU A 240 4.42 -11.40 -4.86
C GLU A 240 5.13 -12.76 -4.79
N PRO A 241 4.42 -13.88 -4.66
CA PRO A 241 2.96 -14.03 -4.48
C PRO A 241 2.48 -13.59 -3.08
N GLU A 242 1.35 -12.88 -2.99
CA GLU A 242 0.77 -12.35 -1.74
C GLU A 242 0.73 -13.38 -0.61
N ALA A 243 0.40 -14.65 -0.93
CA ALA A 243 0.33 -15.73 0.05
C ALA A 243 1.70 -16.03 0.69
N VAL A 244 2.79 -15.95 -0.05
CA VAL A 244 4.16 -16.16 0.45
C VAL A 244 4.58 -14.98 1.31
N TYR A 245 4.36 -13.77 0.83
CA TYR A 245 4.62 -12.55 1.57
C TYR A 245 3.87 -12.50 2.91
N ALA A 246 2.57 -12.85 2.92
CA ALA A 246 1.79 -12.90 4.15
C ALA A 246 2.36 -13.90 5.18
N GLN A 247 2.90 -15.05 4.74
CA GLN A 247 3.56 -16.01 5.61
C GLN A 247 4.87 -15.48 6.19
N LEU A 248 5.69 -14.78 5.40
CA LEU A 248 6.92 -14.14 5.86
C LEU A 248 6.61 -13.02 6.88
N CYS A 249 5.61 -12.21 6.59
CA CYS A 249 5.10 -11.19 7.52
C CYS A 249 4.60 -11.77 8.84
N ALA A 250 3.85 -12.89 8.80
CA ALA A 250 3.35 -13.58 9.99
C ALA A 250 4.48 -14.14 10.87
N GLN A 251 5.62 -14.51 10.26
CA GLN A 251 6.84 -14.89 10.99
C GLN A 251 7.59 -13.67 11.56
N GLY A 252 7.17 -12.44 11.22
CA GLY A 252 7.79 -11.21 11.68
C GLY A 252 9.00 -10.77 10.87
N LEU A 253 9.29 -11.41 9.74
CA LEU A 253 10.42 -11.04 8.88
C LEU A 253 10.13 -9.73 8.13
N ARG A 254 11.12 -8.84 8.07
CA ARG A 254 11.03 -7.50 7.47
C ARG A 254 12.34 -7.13 6.78
N SER A 255 12.28 -6.27 5.78
CA SER A 255 13.47 -5.64 5.21
C SER A 255 14.18 -4.77 6.25
N GLY A 256 15.51 -4.73 6.21
CA GLY A 256 16.36 -4.03 7.16
C GLY A 256 16.78 -4.85 8.39
N MET A 257 16.21 -6.04 8.58
CA MET A 257 16.60 -6.93 9.66
C MET A 257 17.98 -7.51 9.43
N LYS A 258 18.78 -7.62 10.49
CA LYS A 258 20.01 -8.41 10.51
C LYS A 258 19.66 -9.88 10.63
N ALA A 259 20.35 -10.72 9.88
CA ALA A 259 20.09 -12.14 9.81
C ALA A 259 21.37 -12.97 9.64
N CYS A 260 21.27 -14.25 9.88
CA CYS A 260 22.32 -15.23 9.63
C CYS A 260 21.65 -16.53 9.17
N LEU A 261 22.05 -17.04 8.00
CA LEU A 261 21.60 -18.33 7.53
C LEU A 261 22.38 -19.41 8.30
N LEU A 262 21.69 -20.17 9.17
CA LEU A 262 22.33 -21.17 10.02
C LEU A 262 22.54 -22.50 9.30
N GLU A 263 21.55 -22.90 8.49
CA GLU A 263 21.54 -24.21 7.83
C GLU A 263 20.73 -24.13 6.53
N ARG A 264 21.16 -24.91 5.55
CA ARG A 264 20.44 -25.07 4.28
C ARG A 264 20.36 -26.55 3.92
N THR A 265 19.14 -27.06 3.76
CA THR A 265 18.85 -28.37 3.18
C THR A 265 17.97 -28.22 1.92
N PRO A 266 17.77 -29.27 1.12
CA PRO A 266 16.87 -29.19 -0.03
C PRO A 266 15.42 -28.89 0.37
N GLU A 267 14.98 -29.23 1.58
CA GLU A 267 13.61 -29.12 2.06
C GLU A 267 13.36 -27.81 2.83
N GLN A 268 14.38 -27.30 3.52
CA GLN A 268 14.22 -26.16 4.42
C GLN A 268 15.53 -25.39 4.66
N LEU A 269 15.36 -24.12 5.03
CA LEU A 269 16.43 -23.25 5.49
C LEU A 269 16.14 -22.80 6.92
N ARG A 270 17.16 -22.80 7.78
CA ARG A 270 17.10 -22.19 9.12
C ARG A 270 17.78 -20.84 9.07
N LEU A 271 16.99 -19.79 9.33
CA LEU A 271 17.43 -18.41 9.37
C LEU A 271 17.29 -17.87 10.81
N TRP A 272 18.38 -17.38 11.36
CA TRP A 272 18.29 -16.52 12.54
C TRP A 272 18.07 -15.07 12.09
N ALA A 273 17.11 -14.39 12.67
CA ALA A 273 16.86 -12.97 12.42
C ALA A 273 16.38 -12.28 13.71
N GLU A 274 17.10 -11.23 14.13
CA GLU A 274 16.78 -10.39 15.29
C GLU A 274 16.30 -11.19 16.52
N GLY A 275 17.13 -12.13 16.98
CA GLY A 275 16.90 -12.89 18.23
C GLY A 275 15.98 -14.11 18.08
N ARG A 276 15.61 -14.52 16.86
CA ARG A 276 14.74 -15.67 16.61
C ARG A 276 15.24 -16.58 15.49
N ASP A 277 14.94 -17.86 15.66
CA ASP A 277 15.10 -18.86 14.59
C ASP A 277 13.81 -18.95 13.77
N HIS A 278 13.97 -18.92 12.46
CA HIS A 278 12.91 -19.08 11.47
C HIS A 278 13.21 -20.29 10.60
N THR A 279 12.20 -21.13 10.35
CA THR A 279 12.28 -22.22 9.38
C THR A 279 11.52 -21.81 8.14
N LEU A 280 12.23 -21.78 7.02
CA LEU A 280 11.71 -21.31 5.74
C LEU A 280 11.75 -22.45 4.72
N THR A 281 10.72 -22.52 3.88
CA THR A 281 10.78 -23.34 2.68
C THR A 281 11.68 -22.69 1.62
N PRO A 282 12.22 -23.44 0.64
CA PRO A 282 12.99 -22.85 -0.46
C PRO A 282 12.21 -21.77 -1.23
N LEU A 283 10.89 -21.92 -1.35
CA LEU A 283 10.02 -20.91 -1.97
C LEU A 283 10.02 -19.60 -1.17
N GLN A 284 9.84 -19.68 0.15
CA GLN A 284 9.89 -18.51 1.03
C GLN A 284 11.27 -17.85 1.03
N ALA A 285 12.33 -18.63 1.09
CA ALA A 285 13.70 -18.13 1.03
C ALA A 285 14.03 -17.50 -0.35
N GLY A 286 13.42 -17.99 -1.44
CA GLY A 286 13.53 -17.39 -2.76
C GLY A 286 12.96 -15.99 -2.87
N ASN A 287 11.97 -15.66 -2.03
CA ASN A 287 11.34 -14.34 -1.95
C ASN A 287 12.09 -13.35 -1.02
N ILE A 288 13.24 -13.76 -0.46
CA ILE A 288 14.07 -12.91 0.39
C ILE A 288 15.40 -12.64 -0.31
N ALA A 289 15.69 -11.38 -0.57
CA ALA A 289 17.01 -10.95 -1.02
C ALA A 289 17.82 -10.41 0.17
N VAL A 290 19.09 -10.81 0.23
CA VAL A 290 20.00 -10.45 1.31
C VAL A 290 21.29 -9.82 0.78
N VAL A 291 21.91 -8.97 1.60
CA VAL A 291 23.24 -8.41 1.35
C VAL A 291 24.16 -8.75 2.51
N PRO A 292 25.47 -8.99 2.25
CA PRO A 292 26.44 -9.21 3.31
C PRO A 292 26.59 -8.00 4.23
N LEU A 293 26.91 -8.25 5.51
CA LEU A 293 27.29 -7.25 6.51
C LEU A 293 28.75 -7.47 6.94
N PRO A 294 29.73 -7.03 6.14
CA PRO A 294 31.14 -7.35 6.37
C PRO A 294 31.71 -6.76 7.67
N ASP A 295 31.12 -5.67 8.16
CA ASP A 295 31.56 -4.97 9.38
C ASP A 295 30.97 -5.56 10.66
N VAL A 296 30.12 -6.58 10.56
CA VAL A 296 29.45 -7.22 11.70
C VAL A 296 30.01 -8.63 11.87
N ARG A 297 30.42 -8.97 13.10
CA ARG A 297 30.82 -10.35 13.40
C ARG A 297 29.60 -11.20 13.70
N THR A 298 29.65 -12.47 13.34
CA THR A 298 28.56 -13.41 13.61
C THR A 298 28.24 -13.54 15.09
N ASP A 299 29.29 -13.55 15.93
CA ASP A 299 29.14 -13.60 17.38
C ASP A 299 28.41 -12.39 17.95
N ASP A 300 28.66 -11.20 17.40
CA ASP A 300 28.01 -9.96 17.84
C ASP A 300 26.51 -9.94 17.49
N LEU A 301 26.10 -10.60 16.39
CA LEU A 301 24.69 -10.77 16.06
C LEU A 301 23.93 -11.56 17.12
N PHE A 302 24.49 -12.68 17.55
CA PHE A 302 23.86 -13.56 18.54
C PHE A 302 23.89 -13.00 19.96
N GLN A 303 24.69 -11.97 20.23
CA GLN A 303 24.74 -11.25 21.51
C GLN A 303 23.77 -10.06 21.56
N GLU A 304 23.05 -9.76 20.46
CA GLU A 304 22.00 -8.73 20.52
C GLU A 304 20.89 -9.16 21.48
N GLU A 305 20.61 -8.32 22.47
CA GLU A 305 19.58 -8.55 23.48
C GLU A 305 18.38 -7.64 23.25
N TYR A 306 17.20 -8.15 23.62
CA TYR A 306 15.95 -7.45 23.48
C TYR A 306 15.25 -7.28 24.83
N LEU A 307 14.43 -6.25 24.97
CA LEU A 307 13.83 -5.85 26.24
C LEU A 307 12.97 -6.94 26.88
N ASP A 308 12.34 -7.83 26.09
CA ASP A 308 11.55 -8.96 26.59
C ASP A 308 12.40 -10.02 27.34
N GLN A 309 13.72 -10.01 27.15
CA GLN A 309 14.65 -10.94 27.81
C GLN A 309 15.13 -10.44 29.17
N LEU A 310 14.76 -9.20 29.57
CA LEU A 310 15.16 -8.60 30.83
C LEU A 310 14.32 -9.18 31.99
N LYS A 311 14.96 -9.51 33.09
CA LYS A 311 14.32 -10.08 34.28
C LYS A 311 13.92 -8.99 35.28
N PRO A 312 13.00 -9.27 36.22
CA PRO A 312 12.65 -8.34 37.29
C PRO A 312 13.87 -7.82 38.05
N GLY A 313 13.95 -6.50 38.21
CA GLY A 313 15.07 -5.82 38.89
C GLY A 313 16.31 -5.62 38.02
N GLU A 314 16.39 -6.18 36.83
CA GLU A 314 17.47 -5.89 35.89
C GLU A 314 17.27 -4.57 35.19
N GLN A 315 18.39 -3.90 34.88
CA GLN A 315 18.45 -2.64 34.14
C GLN A 315 19.18 -2.81 32.82
N ALA A 316 18.75 -2.09 31.81
CA ALA A 316 19.42 -2.05 30.53
C ALA A 316 19.37 -0.65 29.91
N GLU A 317 20.26 -0.39 28.98
CA GLU A 317 20.26 0.78 28.12
C GLU A 317 19.65 0.45 26.79
N VAL A 318 18.70 1.25 26.33
CA VAL A 318 18.11 1.13 25.00
C VAL A 318 19.16 1.48 23.95
N LEU A 319 19.43 0.57 23.03
CA LEU A 319 20.30 0.79 21.86
C LEU A 319 19.52 1.34 20.67
N GLY A 320 18.24 1.02 20.57
CA GLY A 320 17.36 1.45 19.48
C GLY A 320 16.17 0.53 19.30
N LEU A 321 15.39 0.82 18.28
CA LEU A 321 14.28 -0.03 17.88
C LEU A 321 14.70 -0.95 16.71
N SER A 322 14.13 -2.14 16.70
CA SER A 322 14.26 -3.12 15.61
C SER A 322 13.78 -2.52 14.27
N ALA A 323 14.33 -3.01 13.17
CA ALA A 323 13.83 -2.69 11.82
C ALA A 323 12.37 -3.13 11.58
N ALA A 324 11.91 -4.14 12.34
CA ALA A 324 10.49 -4.55 12.35
C ALA A 324 9.56 -3.52 12.98
N CYS A 325 10.08 -2.63 13.83
CA CYS A 325 9.29 -1.60 14.50
C CYS A 325 9.00 -0.43 13.55
N ARG A 326 7.80 -0.35 13.01
CA ARG A 326 7.39 0.67 12.01
C ARG A 326 6.09 1.37 12.41
N GLY A 327 5.78 2.42 11.70
CA GLY A 327 4.51 3.13 11.74
C GLY A 327 4.10 3.63 13.12
N LEU A 328 2.85 3.41 13.46
CA LEU A 328 2.26 3.90 14.71
C LEU A 328 2.93 3.28 15.95
N GLU A 329 3.34 2.01 15.87
CA GLU A 329 3.99 1.34 17.00
C GLU A 329 5.37 1.93 17.27
N ARG A 330 6.17 2.17 16.23
CA ARG A 330 7.45 2.87 16.34
C ARG A 330 7.30 4.25 16.99
N ARG A 331 6.33 5.03 16.51
CA ARG A 331 6.05 6.37 17.04
C ARG A 331 5.66 6.28 18.50
N ARG A 332 4.75 5.38 18.85
CA ARG A 332 4.30 5.16 20.23
C ARG A 332 5.46 4.80 21.17
N LEU A 333 6.34 3.88 20.76
CA LEU A 333 7.50 3.49 21.59
C LEU A 333 8.48 4.66 21.78
N LEU A 334 8.72 5.46 20.74
CA LEU A 334 9.56 6.67 20.86
C LEU A 334 8.92 7.71 21.80
N ASP A 335 7.61 7.95 21.69
CA ASP A 335 6.85 8.88 22.54
C ASP A 335 6.86 8.42 24.02
N LEU A 336 6.84 7.13 24.27
CA LEU A 336 6.98 6.53 25.61
C LEU A 336 8.39 6.64 26.17
N GLY A 337 9.37 7.07 25.35
CA GLY A 337 10.74 7.35 25.78
C GLY A 337 11.73 6.21 25.51
N PHE A 338 11.38 5.19 24.73
CA PHE A 338 12.31 4.14 24.31
C PHE A 338 13.22 4.65 23.18
N VAL A 339 14.12 5.58 23.52
CA VAL A 339 15.09 6.17 22.59
C VAL A 339 16.51 5.73 22.99
N PRO A 340 17.47 5.71 22.04
CA PRO A 340 18.86 5.35 22.35
C PRO A 340 19.42 6.10 23.56
N GLY A 341 20.13 5.38 24.43
CA GLY A 341 20.71 5.90 25.67
C GLY A 341 19.75 5.96 26.86
N THR A 342 18.45 5.69 26.68
CA THR A 342 17.50 5.63 27.80
C THR A 342 17.73 4.37 28.64
N VAL A 343 17.82 4.55 29.96
CA VAL A 343 17.87 3.43 30.90
C VAL A 343 16.48 2.94 31.21
N VAL A 344 16.28 1.64 31.12
CA VAL A 344 15.02 0.96 31.42
C VAL A 344 15.24 -0.11 32.48
N GLU A 345 14.23 -0.33 33.31
CA GLU A 345 14.24 -1.33 34.37
C GLU A 345 12.94 -2.11 34.37
N VAL A 346 12.99 -3.41 34.66
CA VAL A 346 11.78 -4.21 34.87
C VAL A 346 11.22 -3.93 36.24
N GLU A 347 10.11 -3.22 36.29
CA GLU A 347 9.40 -2.87 37.55
C GLU A 347 8.61 -4.07 38.10
N ARG A 348 7.87 -4.73 37.24
CA ARG A 348 6.96 -5.82 37.62
C ARG A 348 6.56 -6.65 36.42
N VAL A 349 6.42 -7.94 36.63
CA VAL A 349 5.84 -8.88 35.67
C VAL A 349 4.39 -9.18 36.07
N SER A 350 3.48 -9.23 35.09
CA SER A 350 2.10 -9.66 35.30
C SER A 350 2.06 -11.10 35.84
N PRO A 351 1.03 -11.49 36.62
CA PRO A 351 0.90 -12.86 37.14
C PRO A 351 0.88 -13.94 36.04
N LEU A 352 0.47 -13.59 34.83
CA LEU A 352 0.47 -14.49 33.66
C LEU A 352 1.74 -14.40 32.82
N GLY A 353 2.75 -13.59 33.26
CA GLY A 353 4.00 -13.39 32.53
C GLY A 353 3.95 -12.25 31.49
N ASP A 354 2.77 -11.86 31.02
CA ASP A 354 2.57 -10.81 30.02
C ASP A 354 1.30 -10.02 30.34
N PRO A 355 1.30 -8.65 30.26
CA PRO A 355 2.41 -7.75 29.92
C PRO A 355 3.44 -7.60 31.07
N VAL A 356 4.59 -7.02 30.74
CA VAL A 356 5.64 -6.62 31.67
C VAL A 356 5.65 -5.11 31.81
N ALA A 357 5.74 -4.62 33.05
CA ALA A 357 5.84 -3.19 33.36
C ALA A 357 7.32 -2.78 33.47
N TYR A 358 7.68 -1.78 32.68
CA TYR A 358 9.03 -1.21 32.61
C TYR A 358 9.02 0.23 33.13
N ARG A 359 10.02 0.57 33.94
CA ARG A 359 10.29 1.96 34.34
C ARG A 359 11.14 2.63 33.27
N VAL A 360 10.63 3.70 32.69
CA VAL A 360 11.26 4.46 31.60
C VAL A 360 11.16 5.94 31.95
N ARG A 361 12.28 6.65 32.08
CA ARG A 361 12.31 8.10 32.39
C ARG A 361 11.40 8.50 33.57
N GLY A 362 11.30 7.67 34.60
CA GLY A 362 10.46 7.93 35.78
C GLY A 362 8.98 7.55 35.63
N SER A 363 8.54 7.14 34.44
CA SER A 363 7.18 6.63 34.20
C SER A 363 7.19 5.10 34.15
N VAL A 364 6.07 4.46 34.52
CA VAL A 364 5.88 3.02 34.40
C VAL A 364 5.01 2.73 33.20
N VAL A 365 5.53 1.94 32.27
CA VAL A 365 4.88 1.59 31.00
C VAL A 365 4.74 0.07 30.91
N ALA A 366 3.54 -0.42 30.69
CA ALA A 366 3.31 -1.84 30.43
C ALA A 366 3.41 -2.13 28.93
N LEU A 367 4.29 -3.07 28.57
CA LEU A 367 4.45 -3.58 27.22
C LEU A 367 4.16 -5.08 27.18
N ARG A 368 3.53 -5.53 26.09
CA ARG A 368 3.46 -6.95 25.76
C ARG A 368 4.82 -7.44 25.27
N SER A 369 5.07 -8.73 25.42
CA SER A 369 6.32 -9.35 24.96
C SER A 369 6.62 -9.05 23.49
N GLU A 370 5.60 -9.06 22.64
CA GLU A 370 5.73 -8.69 21.22
C GLU A 370 6.25 -7.27 20.99
N GLN A 371 5.86 -6.32 21.85
CA GLN A 371 6.30 -4.93 21.78
C GLN A 371 7.69 -4.76 22.39
N ALA A 372 7.96 -5.42 23.50
CA ALA A 372 9.26 -5.37 24.16
C ALA A 372 10.39 -5.95 23.29
N ARG A 373 10.10 -6.95 22.45
CA ARG A 373 11.03 -7.51 21.46
C ARG A 373 11.45 -6.55 20.36
N LEU A 374 10.69 -5.50 20.13
CA LEU A 374 11.05 -4.48 19.15
C LEU A 374 12.11 -3.49 19.67
N ILE A 375 12.54 -3.63 20.93
CA ILE A 375 13.48 -2.72 21.59
C ILE A 375 14.78 -3.47 21.85
N ARG A 376 15.84 -3.07 21.15
CA ARG A 376 17.20 -3.59 21.36
C ARG A 376 17.83 -2.92 22.56
N ILE A 377 18.46 -3.71 23.42
CA ILE A 377 19.05 -3.26 24.67
C ILE A 377 20.50 -3.74 24.83
N ARG A 378 21.17 -3.13 25.79
CA ARG A 378 22.43 -3.61 26.39
C ARG A 378 22.26 -3.65 27.92
N ARG A 379 22.42 -4.82 28.53
CA ARG A 379 22.32 -4.95 30.00
C ARG A 379 23.33 -4.05 30.66
N ARG A 380 22.90 -3.40 31.72
CA ARG A 380 23.81 -2.72 32.65
C ARG A 380 24.21 -3.69 33.79
N VAL A 381 25.48 -3.94 33.90
CA VAL A 381 25.98 -4.60 35.11
C VAL A 381 25.82 -3.57 36.23
N PRO A 382 25.18 -3.92 37.38
CA PRO A 382 25.11 -3.02 38.50
C PRO A 382 26.57 -2.65 38.87
N GLU A 383 26.93 -1.37 38.92
CA GLU A 383 28.17 -0.97 39.56
C GLU A 383 28.07 -1.48 40.97
N ALA A 384 29.04 -2.35 41.38
CA ALA A 384 29.18 -2.80 42.76
C ALA A 384 29.30 -1.52 43.58
N VAL A 385 28.27 -1.21 44.37
CA VAL A 385 28.33 -0.11 45.34
C VAL A 385 29.50 -0.46 46.24
N GLY A 386 30.61 0.24 46.06
CA GLY A 386 31.78 0.12 46.93
C GLY A 386 31.36 0.46 48.35
N VAL A 387 31.45 -0.53 49.24
CA VAL A 387 31.28 -0.41 50.68
C VAL A 387 32.48 0.34 51.25
#